data_70a9fd9ce111f571b177a48a5b2640f9
#
_entry.id   70a9fd9ce111f571b177a48a5b2640f9
#
_cell.length_a   1.000
_cell.length_b   1.000
_cell.length_c   1.000
_cell.angle_alpha   90.00
_cell.angle_beta   90.00
_cell.angle_gamma   90.00
#
_symmetry.space_group_name_H-M   'P 1'
#
loop_
_entity.id
_entity.type
_entity.pdbx_description
1 polymer ?
#
loop_
_entity_poly.entity_id
_entity_poly.type
_entity_poly.pdbx_seq_one_letter_code
_entity_poly.pdbx_strand_id
1 'polypeptide(L)'
;MSSAAAPAQTLRADRDSRNAAQVLGLCLPSDVLLYLLLPMYASDFGVTLVEAGVLLAANRLVRIIGYGWVVRFYARRGDRAACSLAAFAAAVCALGNATLGGFAALLVLRLVWGLCFATFNLSTQTLATAEAQGAARRAGRSRATLAIGPMLALPLGALMAQAYGPRAVFYVLCISALCGLWRARALPCGGHDIAVRSGRRLRLPDSIATWSFIEGVTLDGLFIFGLSLYAQVHMGESGVLVAGVLMAVRYLSEMLFSPFGGRLADRFGALRMLVVLSLATSLALLVFASHWLFIGAFFVLVLRALQLPLVMTLVALRNPHARIQALASNAVWRDIGAGLGPMLAGVLLPQVPAIWAYAGAALAVAGAALNCARPPRH
;
A
#
# COMPACT_ATOMS: atom_id res chain seq x y z
N MET A 1 -30.42 -5.43 28.30
CA MET A 1 -28.99 -5.09 28.57
C MET A 1 -28.12 -4.98 27.32
N SER A 2 -28.66 -4.89 26.11
CA SER A 2 -27.90 -4.91 24.83
C SER A 2 -27.51 -3.54 24.25
N SER A 3 -28.10 -2.42 24.70
CA SER A 3 -27.91 -1.11 24.04
C SER A 3 -26.62 -0.34 24.41
N ALA A 4 -26.08 -0.56 25.59
CA ALA A 4 -24.87 0.17 26.05
C ALA A 4 -23.53 -0.48 25.59
N ALA A 5 -23.52 -1.74 25.22
CA ALA A 5 -22.33 -2.47 24.81
C ALA A 5 -21.90 -2.12 23.37
N ALA A 6 -22.83 -1.81 22.48
CA ALA A 6 -22.54 -1.50 21.07
C ALA A 6 -21.69 -0.22 20.87
N PRO A 7 -21.96 0.92 21.54
CA PRO A 7 -21.10 2.10 21.40
C PRO A 7 -19.69 1.91 21.97
N ALA A 8 -19.53 1.10 23.02
CA ALA A 8 -18.23 0.83 23.61
C ALA A 8 -17.34 -0.04 22.69
N GLN A 9 -17.93 -1.00 21.97
CA GLN A 9 -17.22 -1.84 20.99
C GLN A 9 -16.76 -1.02 19.79
N THR A 10 -17.62 -0.15 19.26
CA THR A 10 -17.24 0.72 18.12
C THR A 10 -16.12 1.68 18.49
N LEU A 11 -16.13 2.26 19.70
CA LEU A 11 -15.05 3.13 20.18
C LEU A 11 -13.71 2.39 20.32
N ARG A 12 -13.74 1.14 20.78
CA ARG A 12 -12.53 0.28 20.83
C ARG A 12 -12.02 0.00 19.43
N ALA A 13 -12.86 -0.42 18.49
CA ALA A 13 -12.49 -0.68 17.11
C ALA A 13 -11.90 0.56 16.42
N ASP A 14 -12.46 1.75 16.65
CA ASP A 14 -11.94 3.03 16.13
C ASP A 14 -10.54 3.35 16.70
N ARG A 15 -10.32 3.12 18.00
CA ARG A 15 -9.02 3.31 18.65
C ARG A 15 -7.97 2.34 18.14
N ASP A 16 -8.31 1.05 18.07
CA ASP A 16 -7.38 0.00 17.71
C ASP A 16 -6.97 0.11 16.21
N SER A 17 -7.92 0.42 15.34
CA SER A 17 -7.65 0.75 13.94
C SER A 17 -6.73 1.95 13.78
N ARG A 18 -6.93 3.02 14.55
CA ARG A 18 -6.05 4.20 14.55
C ARG A 18 -4.65 3.87 15.05
N ASN A 19 -4.53 3.08 16.12
CA ASN A 19 -3.23 2.67 16.65
C ASN A 19 -2.44 1.84 15.63
N ALA A 20 -3.08 0.88 14.95
CA ALA A 20 -2.44 0.08 13.90
C ALA A 20 -1.98 0.94 12.72
N ALA A 21 -2.82 1.90 12.30
CA ALA A 21 -2.46 2.84 11.23
C ALA A 21 -1.27 3.73 11.63
N GLN A 22 -1.18 4.16 12.90
CA GLN A 22 -0.03 4.93 13.40
C GLN A 22 1.25 4.10 13.42
N VAL A 23 1.18 2.82 13.84
CA VAL A 23 2.35 1.91 13.81
C VAL A 23 2.89 1.78 12.39
N LEU A 24 2.00 1.49 11.43
CA LEU A 24 2.41 1.40 10.03
C LEU A 24 2.90 2.75 9.50
N GLY A 25 2.23 3.86 9.79
CA GLY A 25 2.61 5.20 9.35
C GLY A 25 3.98 5.66 9.86
N LEU A 26 4.40 5.20 11.05
CA LEU A 26 5.72 5.48 11.61
C LEU A 26 6.83 4.59 11.02
N CYS A 27 6.52 3.35 10.63
CA CYS A 27 7.50 2.42 10.08
C CYS A 27 7.63 2.53 8.54
N LEU A 28 6.54 2.85 7.83
CA LEU A 28 6.47 2.89 6.37
C LEU A 28 7.42 3.87 5.67
N PRO A 29 7.75 5.05 6.25
CA PRO A 29 8.67 6.00 5.64
C PRO A 29 10.02 5.41 5.24
N SER A 30 10.56 4.45 6.01
CA SER A 30 11.83 3.78 5.69
C SER A 30 11.78 3.04 4.35
N ASP A 31 10.68 2.38 4.04
CA ASP A 31 10.52 1.68 2.77
C ASP A 31 10.32 2.67 1.61
N VAL A 32 9.43 3.64 1.80
CA VAL A 32 9.06 4.58 0.75
C VAL A 32 10.25 5.44 0.32
N LEU A 33 11.06 5.89 1.29
CA LEU A 33 12.28 6.62 0.99
C LEU A 33 13.34 5.76 0.33
N LEU A 34 13.43 4.49 0.66
CA LEU A 34 14.35 3.59 -0.03
C LEU A 34 13.96 3.40 -1.51
N TYR A 35 12.66 3.38 -1.85
CA TYR A 35 12.20 3.39 -3.25
C TYR A 35 12.63 4.66 -4.00
N LEU A 36 12.74 5.79 -3.32
CA LEU A 36 13.21 7.04 -3.88
C LEU A 36 14.76 7.07 -3.98
N LEU A 37 15.43 6.79 -2.86
CA LEU A 37 16.87 7.05 -2.72
C LEU A 37 17.74 5.95 -3.35
N LEU A 38 17.32 4.69 -3.29
CA LEU A 38 18.16 3.57 -3.75
C LEU A 38 18.50 3.65 -5.26
N PRO A 39 17.56 3.96 -6.17
CA PRO A 39 17.92 4.13 -7.58
C PRO A 39 18.77 5.38 -7.85
N MET A 40 18.57 6.45 -7.07
CA MET A 40 19.24 7.74 -7.30
C MET A 40 20.65 7.79 -6.72
N TYR A 41 20.92 7.01 -5.68
CA TYR A 41 22.19 6.94 -4.96
C TYR A 41 22.72 5.49 -4.87
N ALA A 42 22.54 4.71 -5.94
CA ALA A 42 22.90 3.28 -5.93
C ALA A 42 24.37 3.03 -5.54
N SER A 43 25.29 3.87 -6.03
CA SER A 43 26.72 3.83 -5.68
C SER A 43 26.98 4.05 -4.21
N ASP A 44 26.25 4.96 -3.54
CA ASP A 44 26.41 5.22 -2.10
C ASP A 44 26.01 4.03 -1.25
N PHE A 45 25.07 3.22 -1.75
CA PHE A 45 24.66 1.96 -1.14
C PHE A 45 25.53 0.77 -1.54
N GLY A 46 26.52 0.97 -2.44
CA GLY A 46 27.41 -0.07 -2.92
C GLY A 46 26.73 -1.10 -3.83
N VAL A 47 25.76 -0.66 -4.63
CA VAL A 47 25.01 -1.49 -5.58
C VAL A 47 24.93 -0.82 -6.95
N THR A 48 24.73 -1.63 -7.99
CA THR A 48 24.42 -1.16 -9.33
C THR A 48 22.95 -0.81 -9.46
N LEU A 49 22.57 -0.05 -10.49
CA LEU A 49 21.16 0.30 -10.76
C LEU A 49 20.30 -0.95 -11.00
N VAL A 50 20.84 -1.97 -11.64
CA VAL A 50 20.15 -3.24 -11.87
C VAL A 50 19.88 -3.96 -10.54
N GLU A 51 20.90 -4.04 -9.67
CA GLU A 51 20.76 -4.61 -8.33
C GLU A 51 19.75 -3.83 -7.48
N ALA A 52 19.72 -2.49 -7.56
CA ALA A 52 18.74 -1.67 -6.91
C ALA A 52 17.31 -2.04 -7.36
N GLY A 53 17.09 -2.25 -8.65
CA GLY A 53 15.82 -2.72 -9.20
C GLY A 53 15.41 -4.09 -8.62
N VAL A 54 16.34 -5.04 -8.55
CA VAL A 54 16.11 -6.37 -7.95
C VAL A 54 15.76 -6.26 -6.47
N LEU A 55 16.47 -5.43 -5.72
CA LEU A 55 16.23 -5.17 -4.30
C LEU A 55 14.81 -4.60 -4.05
N LEU A 56 14.37 -3.68 -4.90
CA LEU A 56 13.02 -3.11 -4.79
C LEU A 56 11.94 -4.14 -5.15
N ALA A 57 12.19 -5.03 -6.11
CA ALA A 57 11.28 -6.13 -6.45
C ALA A 57 11.24 -7.21 -5.35
N ALA A 58 12.37 -7.54 -4.72
CA ALA A 58 12.49 -8.58 -3.70
C ALA A 58 11.53 -8.39 -2.52
N ASN A 59 11.30 -7.15 -2.10
CA ASN A 59 10.32 -6.80 -1.08
C ASN A 59 8.89 -7.28 -1.42
N ARG A 60 8.48 -7.18 -2.69
CA ARG A 60 7.16 -7.66 -3.13
C ARG A 60 7.12 -9.16 -3.28
N LEU A 61 8.18 -9.76 -3.81
CA LEU A 61 8.28 -11.20 -4.00
C LEU A 61 8.21 -11.95 -2.67
N VAL A 62 8.92 -11.51 -1.65
CA VAL A 62 8.87 -12.15 -0.34
C VAL A 62 7.48 -12.06 0.30
N ARG A 63 6.74 -10.99 0.07
CA ARG A 63 5.35 -10.89 0.54
C ARG A 63 4.45 -11.92 -0.13
N ILE A 64 4.55 -12.08 -1.44
CA ILE A 64 3.75 -13.05 -2.20
C ILE A 64 3.97 -14.46 -1.63
N ILE A 65 5.22 -14.85 -1.39
CA ILE A 65 5.58 -16.18 -0.88
C ILE A 65 5.29 -16.30 0.62
N GLY A 66 5.58 -15.26 1.38
CA GLY A 66 5.59 -15.24 2.85
C GLY A 66 4.23 -14.98 3.50
N TYR A 67 3.24 -14.52 2.77
CA TYR A 67 1.94 -14.16 3.38
C TYR A 67 1.29 -15.31 4.17
N GLY A 68 1.45 -16.54 3.71
CA GLY A 68 0.92 -17.71 4.43
C GLY A 68 1.57 -17.92 5.81
N TRP A 69 2.85 -17.56 5.96
CA TRP A 69 3.56 -17.60 7.26
C TRP A 69 3.15 -16.41 8.13
N VAL A 70 3.05 -15.24 7.53
CA VAL A 70 2.59 -14.02 8.23
C VAL A 70 1.20 -14.22 8.81
N VAL A 71 0.25 -14.75 8.05
CA VAL A 71 -1.11 -15.03 8.53
C VAL A 71 -1.10 -15.99 9.71
N ARG A 72 -0.33 -17.09 9.64
CA ARG A 72 -0.25 -18.06 10.74
C ARG A 72 0.40 -17.47 11.99
N PHE A 73 1.46 -16.72 11.82
CA PHE A 73 2.16 -16.04 12.90
C PHE A 73 1.26 -15.00 13.57
N TYR A 74 0.63 -14.14 12.75
CA TYR A 74 -0.30 -13.11 13.20
C TYR A 74 -1.51 -13.70 13.93
N ALA A 75 -2.10 -14.77 13.40
CA ALA A 75 -3.20 -15.46 14.04
C ALA A 75 -2.87 -15.98 15.44
N ARG A 76 -1.68 -16.59 15.59
CA ARG A 76 -1.24 -17.17 16.86
C ARG A 76 -0.83 -16.12 17.89
N ARG A 77 -0.16 -15.07 17.46
CA ARG A 77 0.47 -14.08 18.36
C ARG A 77 -0.40 -12.84 18.60
N GLY A 78 -1.36 -12.55 17.71
CA GLY A 78 -2.21 -11.38 17.75
C GLY A 78 -1.49 -10.09 17.33
N ASP A 79 -2.26 -8.99 17.33
CA ASP A 79 -1.82 -7.70 16.81
C ASP A 79 -0.61 -7.13 17.53
N ARG A 80 -0.65 -7.08 18.87
CA ARG A 80 0.41 -6.47 19.69
C ARG A 80 1.75 -7.15 19.48
N ALA A 81 1.80 -8.47 19.64
CA ALA A 81 3.07 -9.22 19.56
C ALA A 81 3.62 -9.22 18.13
N ALA A 82 2.76 -9.43 17.13
CA ALA A 82 3.17 -9.46 15.73
C ALA A 82 3.67 -8.09 15.25
N CYS A 83 2.94 -7.00 15.55
CA CYS A 83 3.35 -5.65 15.16
C CYS A 83 4.56 -5.15 15.97
N SER A 84 4.71 -5.53 17.25
CA SER A 84 5.91 -5.17 18.01
C SER A 84 7.17 -5.81 17.45
N LEU A 85 7.12 -7.11 17.10
CA LEU A 85 8.24 -7.79 16.46
C LEU A 85 8.55 -7.18 15.08
N ALA A 86 7.50 -6.91 14.28
CA ALA A 86 7.67 -6.28 12.98
C ALA A 86 8.26 -4.85 13.09
N ALA A 87 7.85 -4.04 14.09
CA ALA A 87 8.37 -2.70 14.29
C ALA A 87 9.83 -2.71 14.77
N PHE A 88 10.19 -3.64 15.64
CA PHE A 88 11.59 -3.86 16.02
C PHE A 88 12.44 -4.25 14.80
N ALA A 89 11.99 -5.22 14.01
CA ALA A 89 12.69 -5.64 12.79
C ALA A 89 12.76 -4.50 11.75
N ALA A 90 11.72 -3.67 11.65
CA ALA A 90 11.72 -2.48 10.80
C ALA A 90 12.77 -1.44 11.24
N ALA A 91 12.94 -1.23 12.56
CA ALA A 91 13.99 -0.36 13.10
C ALA A 91 15.38 -0.92 12.78
N VAL A 92 15.59 -2.24 12.92
CA VAL A 92 16.83 -2.91 12.53
C VAL A 92 17.10 -2.76 11.03
N CYS A 93 16.05 -2.90 10.18
CA CYS A 93 16.18 -2.68 8.74
C CYS A 93 16.58 -1.22 8.41
N ALA A 94 15.97 -0.24 9.09
CA ALA A 94 16.32 1.16 8.91
C ALA A 94 17.78 1.43 9.31
N LEU A 95 18.20 0.94 10.47
CA LEU A 95 19.60 1.03 10.92
C LEU A 95 20.55 0.33 9.95
N GLY A 96 20.17 -0.85 9.46
CA GLY A 96 20.94 -1.59 8.46
C GLY A 96 21.12 -0.80 7.15
N ASN A 97 20.08 -0.14 6.65
CA ASN A 97 20.16 0.73 5.47
C ASN A 97 21.06 1.95 5.70
N ALA A 98 21.20 2.43 6.95
CA ALA A 98 22.11 3.51 7.31
C ALA A 98 23.59 3.05 7.32
N THR A 99 23.87 1.82 7.79
CA THR A 99 25.23 1.38 8.14
C THR A 99 25.81 0.35 7.18
N LEU A 100 24.96 -0.50 6.57
CA LEU A 100 25.39 -1.57 5.69
C LEU A 100 25.35 -1.15 4.22
N GLY A 101 26.11 -1.84 3.38
CA GLY A 101 26.12 -1.65 1.93
C GLY A 101 26.32 -2.99 1.21
N GLY A 102 26.15 -2.95 -0.11
CA GLY A 102 26.27 -4.12 -0.96
C GLY A 102 24.98 -4.92 -1.09
N PHE A 103 24.88 -5.63 -2.21
CA PHE A 103 23.66 -6.31 -2.63
C PHE A 103 23.13 -7.32 -1.61
N ALA A 104 24.00 -8.19 -1.08
CA ALA A 104 23.58 -9.28 -0.20
C ALA A 104 22.98 -8.77 1.13
N ALA A 105 23.64 -7.78 1.77
CA ALA A 105 23.16 -7.20 3.01
C ALA A 105 21.81 -6.49 2.80
N LEU A 106 21.70 -5.66 1.77
CA LEU A 106 20.44 -4.96 1.45
C LEU A 106 19.34 -5.92 1.05
N LEU A 107 19.65 -7.04 0.37
CA LEU A 107 18.66 -8.06 0.02
C LEU A 107 18.03 -8.66 1.28
N VAL A 108 18.82 -9.03 2.28
CA VAL A 108 18.29 -9.55 3.54
C VAL A 108 17.39 -8.53 4.22
N LEU A 109 17.80 -7.26 4.29
CA LEU A 109 16.99 -6.19 4.87
C LEU A 109 15.66 -6.00 4.12
N ARG A 110 15.69 -6.08 2.79
CA ARG A 110 14.48 -5.97 1.94
C ARG A 110 13.50 -7.13 2.14
N LEU A 111 14.02 -8.36 2.29
CA LEU A 111 13.20 -9.54 2.55
C LEU A 111 12.55 -9.45 3.95
N VAL A 112 13.33 -9.08 4.97
CA VAL A 112 12.81 -8.88 6.34
C VAL A 112 11.75 -7.79 6.35
N TRP A 113 12.03 -6.63 5.74
CA TRP A 113 11.08 -5.53 5.66
C TRP A 113 9.78 -5.93 4.95
N GLY A 114 9.85 -6.71 3.88
CA GLY A 114 8.66 -7.19 3.17
C GLY A 114 7.71 -7.98 4.08
N LEU A 115 8.24 -8.84 4.96
CA LEU A 115 7.44 -9.58 5.95
C LEU A 115 6.88 -8.65 7.05
N CYS A 116 7.67 -7.64 7.49
CA CYS A 116 7.19 -6.61 8.42
C CYS A 116 6.01 -5.85 7.83
N PHE A 117 6.14 -5.38 6.58
CA PHE A 117 5.06 -4.68 5.89
C PHE A 117 3.80 -5.54 5.74
N ALA A 118 3.94 -6.82 5.38
CA ALA A 118 2.82 -7.75 5.29
C ALA A 118 2.08 -7.87 6.63
N THR A 119 2.83 -7.93 7.73
CA THR A 119 2.27 -8.01 9.10
C THR A 119 1.51 -6.72 9.46
N PHE A 120 2.11 -5.55 9.27
CA PHE A 120 1.47 -4.27 9.53
C PHE A 120 0.22 -4.04 8.68
N ASN A 121 0.31 -4.34 7.39
CA ASN A 121 -0.80 -4.19 6.46
C ASN A 121 -1.96 -5.09 6.83
N LEU A 122 -1.69 -6.33 7.23
CA LEU A 122 -2.70 -7.28 7.68
C LEU A 122 -3.38 -6.80 8.96
N SER A 123 -2.62 -6.39 9.98
CA SER A 123 -3.16 -5.83 11.24
C SER A 123 -4.01 -4.59 11.00
N THR A 124 -3.51 -3.65 10.20
CA THR A 124 -4.22 -2.41 9.87
C THR A 124 -5.56 -2.67 9.19
N GLN A 125 -5.60 -3.60 8.22
CA GLN A 125 -6.84 -3.97 7.53
C GLN A 125 -7.79 -4.76 8.43
N THR A 126 -7.27 -5.69 9.22
CA THR A 126 -8.07 -6.53 10.12
C THR A 126 -8.75 -5.68 11.20
N LEU A 127 -8.04 -4.76 11.83
CA LEU A 127 -8.59 -3.89 12.86
C LEU A 127 -9.54 -2.82 12.28
N ALA A 128 -9.27 -2.30 11.08
CA ALA A 128 -10.20 -1.37 10.43
C ALA A 128 -11.53 -2.03 10.08
N THR A 129 -11.53 -3.32 9.77
CA THR A 129 -12.72 -4.08 9.40
C THR A 129 -13.23 -5.02 10.52
N ALA A 130 -12.79 -4.81 11.77
CA ALA A 130 -13.15 -5.66 12.91
C ALA A 130 -14.67 -5.70 13.14
N GLU A 131 -15.33 -4.55 13.06
CA GLU A 131 -16.77 -4.40 13.15
C GLU A 131 -17.32 -4.01 11.77
N ALA A 132 -18.37 -4.71 11.31
CA ALA A 132 -18.99 -4.43 10.01
C ALA A 132 -19.57 -3.02 9.93
N GLN A 133 -20.23 -2.57 11.01
CA GLN A 133 -20.75 -1.21 11.10
C GLN A 133 -19.62 -0.18 11.11
N GLY A 134 -19.61 0.76 10.17
CA GLY A 134 -18.58 1.80 10.03
C GLY A 134 -17.21 1.29 9.56
N ALA A 135 -17.10 0.07 9.02
CA ALA A 135 -15.85 -0.50 8.52
C ALA A 135 -15.21 0.37 7.45
N ALA A 136 -15.99 0.87 6.47
CA ALA A 136 -15.46 1.71 5.40
C ALA A 136 -14.96 3.05 5.92
N ARG A 137 -15.63 3.66 6.88
CA ARG A 137 -15.20 4.91 7.54
C ARG A 137 -13.88 4.69 8.31
N ARG A 138 -13.77 3.59 9.08
CA ARG A 138 -12.52 3.24 9.77
C ARG A 138 -11.39 2.98 8.79
N ALA A 139 -11.65 2.24 7.72
CA ALA A 139 -10.70 1.98 6.66
C ALA A 139 -10.18 3.27 6.02
N GLY A 140 -11.07 4.22 5.72
CA GLY A 140 -10.69 5.52 5.17
C GLY A 140 -9.84 6.35 6.14
N ARG A 141 -10.21 6.41 7.43
CA ARG A 141 -9.42 7.09 8.47
C ARG A 141 -8.08 6.42 8.70
N SER A 142 -8.03 5.09 8.68
CA SER A 142 -6.81 4.31 8.80
C SER A 142 -5.85 4.62 7.64
N ARG A 143 -6.34 4.68 6.40
CA ARG A 143 -5.54 5.08 5.23
C ARG A 143 -5.00 6.50 5.36
N ALA A 144 -5.83 7.45 5.76
CA ALA A 144 -5.39 8.83 5.99
C ALA A 144 -4.28 8.91 7.06
N THR A 145 -4.45 8.20 8.17
CA THR A 145 -3.48 8.20 9.27
C THR A 145 -2.13 7.62 8.86
N LEU A 146 -2.12 6.48 8.16
CA LEU A 146 -0.86 5.86 7.72
C LEU A 146 -0.15 6.67 6.63
N ALA A 147 -0.87 7.46 5.84
CA ALA A 147 -0.31 8.27 4.76
C ALA A 147 0.49 9.48 5.26
N ILE A 148 0.25 9.94 6.49
CA ILE A 148 0.93 11.12 7.08
C ILE A 148 2.45 10.91 7.11
N GLY A 149 2.91 9.73 7.57
CA GLY A 149 4.34 9.43 7.68
C GLY A 149 5.07 9.56 6.33
N PRO A 150 4.69 8.78 5.31
CA PRO A 150 5.29 8.88 3.97
C PRO A 150 5.16 10.28 3.32
N MET A 151 4.00 10.95 3.49
CA MET A 151 3.77 12.27 2.94
C MET A 151 4.80 13.30 3.43
N LEU A 152 5.11 13.27 4.74
CA LEU A 152 6.10 14.16 5.33
C LEU A 152 7.54 13.69 5.05
N ALA A 153 7.77 12.38 5.14
CA ALA A 153 9.12 11.83 5.05
C ALA A 153 9.72 11.95 3.64
N LEU A 154 8.93 11.87 2.57
CA LEU A 154 9.44 11.91 1.21
C LEU A 154 10.14 13.23 0.87
N PRO A 155 9.51 14.42 1.00
CA PRO A 155 10.20 15.68 0.72
C PRO A 155 11.29 15.99 1.75
N LEU A 156 11.05 15.76 3.05
CA LEU A 156 12.03 16.02 4.08
C LEU A 156 13.25 15.10 3.97
N GLY A 157 13.01 13.82 3.66
CA GLY A 157 14.07 12.84 3.42
C GLY A 157 14.87 13.13 2.17
N ALA A 158 14.23 13.61 1.09
CA ALA A 158 14.92 14.06 -0.11
C ALA A 158 15.86 15.26 0.18
N LEU A 159 15.36 16.27 0.90
CA LEU A 159 16.18 17.41 1.34
C LEU A 159 17.34 16.99 2.24
N MET A 160 17.06 16.11 3.20
CA MET A 160 18.08 15.59 4.11
C MET A 160 19.12 14.75 3.38
N ALA A 161 18.72 13.97 2.37
CA ALA A 161 19.64 13.17 1.56
C ALA A 161 20.58 14.07 0.73
N GLN A 162 20.10 15.19 0.22
CA GLN A 162 20.92 16.19 -0.47
C GLN A 162 21.91 16.88 0.47
N ALA A 163 21.51 17.20 1.72
CA ALA A 163 22.33 17.93 2.66
C ALA A 163 23.37 17.06 3.40
N TYR A 164 22.99 15.85 3.77
CA TYR A 164 23.77 14.98 4.68
C TYR A 164 24.08 13.59 4.09
N GLY A 165 23.69 13.36 2.83
CA GLY A 165 23.81 12.07 2.16
C GLY A 165 22.63 11.11 2.43
N PRO A 166 22.41 10.14 1.52
CA PRO A 166 21.20 9.30 1.53
C PRO A 166 21.12 8.38 2.75
N ARG A 167 22.23 7.96 3.32
CA ARG A 167 22.29 7.06 4.48
C ARG A 167 21.85 7.75 5.79
N ALA A 168 22.13 9.05 5.93
CA ALA A 168 21.80 9.81 7.13
C ALA A 168 20.31 9.81 7.45
N VAL A 169 19.48 9.78 6.40
CA VAL A 169 18.01 9.74 6.51
C VAL A 169 17.53 8.52 7.32
N PHE A 170 18.19 7.38 7.15
CA PHE A 170 17.76 6.12 7.77
C PHE A 170 18.02 6.07 9.28
N TYR A 171 18.91 6.88 9.84
CA TYR A 171 19.04 7.03 11.30
C TYR A 171 17.78 7.65 11.89
N VAL A 172 17.25 8.72 11.26
CA VAL A 172 16.00 9.36 11.71
C VAL A 172 14.82 8.39 11.56
N LEU A 173 14.80 7.61 10.47
CA LEU A 173 13.75 6.63 10.22
C LEU A 173 13.83 5.43 11.18
N CYS A 174 15.01 5.08 11.68
CA CYS A 174 15.16 4.11 12.77
C CYS A 174 14.45 4.61 14.04
N ILE A 175 14.65 5.89 14.41
CA ILE A 175 13.96 6.49 15.55
C ILE A 175 12.44 6.47 15.32
N SER A 176 11.97 6.83 14.13
CA SER A 176 10.54 6.73 13.77
C SER A 176 9.98 5.31 13.94
N ALA A 177 10.72 4.29 13.51
CA ALA A 177 10.32 2.89 13.67
C ALA A 177 10.30 2.45 15.14
N LEU A 178 11.23 2.94 15.98
CA LEU A 178 11.22 2.73 17.42
C LEU A 178 10.01 3.39 18.09
N CYS A 179 9.60 4.59 17.64
CA CYS A 179 8.34 5.19 18.05
C CYS A 179 7.14 4.30 17.62
N GLY A 180 7.20 3.69 16.43
CA GLY A 180 6.25 2.68 15.97
C GLY A 180 6.19 1.46 16.91
N LEU A 181 7.33 0.96 17.36
CA LEU A 181 7.43 -0.12 18.34
C LEU A 181 6.77 0.26 19.69
N TRP A 182 7.01 1.47 20.18
CA TRP A 182 6.34 1.95 21.38
C TRP A 182 4.82 2.03 21.21
N ARG A 183 4.34 2.52 20.05
CA ARG A 183 2.90 2.58 19.74
C ARG A 183 2.27 1.19 19.56
N ALA A 184 3.01 0.18 19.07
CA ALA A 184 2.52 -1.18 18.93
C ALA A 184 2.09 -1.80 20.28
N ARG A 185 2.64 -1.34 21.40
CA ARG A 185 2.23 -1.75 22.75
C ARG A 185 0.77 -1.41 23.08
N ALA A 186 0.18 -0.42 22.40
CA ALA A 186 -1.20 0.00 22.57
C ALA A 186 -2.20 -0.84 21.75
N LEU A 187 -1.71 -1.79 20.93
CA LEU A 187 -2.55 -2.72 20.15
C LEU A 187 -3.18 -3.79 21.05
N PRO A 188 -4.32 -4.37 20.63
CA PRO A 188 -4.97 -5.43 21.39
C PRO A 188 -4.08 -6.66 21.57
N CYS A 189 -4.18 -7.28 22.74
CA CYS A 189 -3.55 -8.55 23.06
C CYS A 189 -4.49 -9.70 22.69
N GLY A 190 -3.90 -10.86 22.41
CA GLY A 190 -4.62 -12.10 22.13
C GLY A 190 -4.57 -12.50 20.68
N GLY A 191 -4.55 -13.80 20.44
CA GLY A 191 -4.60 -14.37 19.09
C GLY A 191 -5.98 -14.22 18.47
N HIS A 192 -6.04 -14.41 17.18
CA HIS A 192 -7.31 -14.48 16.45
C HIS A 192 -7.72 -15.94 16.30
N ASP A 193 -8.97 -16.28 16.66
CA ASP A 193 -9.55 -17.57 16.33
C ASP A 193 -9.69 -17.71 14.82
N ILE A 194 -8.66 -18.27 14.21
CA ILE A 194 -8.68 -18.60 12.79
C ILE A 194 -8.76 -20.11 12.68
N ALA A 195 -9.81 -20.62 12.07
CA ALA A 195 -9.78 -21.95 11.49
C ALA A 195 -8.68 -21.94 10.42
N VAL A 196 -7.44 -22.26 10.81
CA VAL A 196 -6.31 -22.38 9.90
C VAL A 196 -6.58 -23.56 8.97
N ARG A 197 -7.40 -23.34 7.96
CA ARG A 197 -7.47 -24.28 6.84
C ARG A 197 -6.09 -24.35 6.23
N SER A 198 -5.43 -25.47 6.49
CA SER A 198 -4.13 -25.84 5.93
C SER A 198 -4.23 -25.94 4.40
N GLY A 199 -4.10 -24.83 3.71
CA GLY A 199 -4.11 -24.75 2.26
C GLY A 199 -3.05 -23.79 1.78
N ARG A 200 -1.89 -24.32 1.43
CA ARG A 200 -0.72 -23.63 0.81
C ARG A 200 -1.01 -23.10 -0.60
N ARG A 201 -2.24 -23.25 -1.13
CA ARG A 201 -2.55 -22.88 -2.51
C ARG A 201 -3.07 -21.46 -2.58
N LEU A 202 -2.42 -20.64 -3.39
CA LEU A 202 -2.99 -19.38 -3.86
C LEU A 202 -4.37 -19.72 -4.43
N ARG A 203 -5.42 -19.21 -3.80
CA ARG A 203 -6.77 -19.36 -4.38
C ARG A 203 -6.84 -18.51 -5.62
N LEU A 204 -7.55 -19.01 -6.64
CA LEU A 204 -7.88 -18.20 -7.81
C LEU A 204 -8.52 -16.87 -7.35
N PRO A 205 -8.21 -15.76 -8.02
CA PRO A 205 -8.74 -14.47 -7.63
C PRO A 205 -10.26 -14.44 -7.80
N ASP A 206 -10.95 -14.02 -6.76
CA ASP A 206 -12.34 -13.62 -6.89
C ASP A 206 -12.45 -12.29 -7.65
N SER A 207 -13.66 -11.79 -7.88
CA SER A 207 -13.87 -10.56 -8.64
C SER A 207 -13.18 -9.35 -8.01
N ILE A 208 -13.10 -9.26 -6.66
CA ILE A 208 -12.44 -8.15 -5.97
C ILE A 208 -10.92 -8.30 -6.03
N ALA A 209 -10.40 -9.52 -5.86
CA ALA A 209 -8.97 -9.78 -6.01
C ALA A 209 -8.49 -9.55 -7.46
N THR A 210 -9.31 -9.90 -8.46
CA THR A 210 -9.08 -9.56 -9.87
C THR A 210 -9.03 -8.06 -10.08
N TRP A 211 -9.97 -7.32 -9.48
CA TRP A 211 -9.95 -5.86 -9.53
C TRP A 211 -8.68 -5.31 -8.87
N SER A 212 -8.30 -5.80 -7.71
CA SER A 212 -7.08 -5.38 -7.00
C SER A 212 -5.80 -5.70 -7.78
N PHE A 213 -5.76 -6.82 -8.50
CA PHE A 213 -4.67 -7.16 -9.41
C PHE A 213 -4.59 -6.14 -10.56
N ILE A 214 -5.71 -5.84 -11.22
CA ILE A 214 -5.75 -4.85 -12.31
C ILE A 214 -5.40 -3.45 -11.81
N GLU A 215 -5.92 -3.05 -10.63
CA GLU A 215 -5.53 -1.78 -9.99
C GLU A 215 -4.02 -1.72 -9.75
N GLY A 216 -3.44 -2.81 -9.24
CA GLY A 216 -2.00 -2.93 -9.03
C GLY A 216 -1.20 -2.76 -10.33
N VAL A 217 -1.61 -3.42 -11.43
CA VAL A 217 -0.95 -3.30 -12.75
C VAL A 217 -1.09 -1.88 -13.29
N THR A 218 -2.30 -1.32 -13.27
CA THR A 218 -2.62 -0.08 -13.97
C THR A 218 -2.27 1.17 -13.16
N LEU A 219 -2.77 1.27 -11.92
CA LEU A 219 -2.64 2.49 -11.12
C LEU A 219 -1.35 2.52 -10.28
N ASP A 220 -0.97 1.40 -9.65
CA ASP A 220 0.29 1.33 -8.87
C ASP A 220 1.52 1.09 -9.77
N GLY A 221 1.32 0.51 -10.95
CA GLY A 221 2.37 0.21 -11.91
C GLY A 221 2.45 1.22 -13.05
N LEU A 222 1.65 1.01 -14.09
CA LEU A 222 1.72 1.74 -15.35
C LEU A 222 1.58 3.27 -15.17
N PHE A 223 0.58 3.72 -14.38
CA PHE A 223 0.33 5.14 -14.16
C PHE A 223 1.46 5.82 -13.38
N ILE A 224 1.91 5.23 -12.25
CA ILE A 224 2.99 5.83 -11.45
C ILE A 224 4.30 5.85 -12.22
N PHE A 225 4.62 4.79 -12.97
CA PHE A 225 5.81 4.74 -13.81
C PHE A 225 5.76 5.81 -14.92
N GLY A 226 4.64 5.94 -15.63
CA GLY A 226 4.47 6.94 -16.67
C GLY A 226 4.53 8.37 -16.16
N LEU A 227 3.93 8.64 -14.98
CA LEU A 227 4.03 9.94 -14.33
C LEU A 227 5.48 10.28 -13.94
N SER A 228 6.23 9.28 -13.44
CA SER A 228 7.66 9.45 -13.10
C SER A 228 8.51 9.71 -14.35
N LEU A 229 8.27 8.97 -15.43
CA LEU A 229 8.97 9.14 -16.71
C LEU A 229 8.72 10.55 -17.30
N TYR A 230 7.47 11.01 -17.27
CA TYR A 230 7.12 12.35 -17.71
C TYR A 230 7.85 13.43 -16.90
N ALA A 231 7.91 13.26 -15.58
CA ALA A 231 8.60 14.20 -14.70
C ALA A 231 10.11 14.28 -15.00
N GLN A 232 10.77 13.13 -15.24
CA GLN A 232 12.19 13.09 -15.61
C GLN A 232 12.49 13.85 -16.91
N VAL A 233 11.65 13.68 -17.93
CA VAL A 233 11.84 14.31 -19.24
C VAL A 233 11.69 15.83 -19.18
N HIS A 234 10.81 16.36 -18.30
CA HIS A 234 10.43 17.78 -18.34
C HIS A 234 11.02 18.63 -17.20
N MET A 235 11.60 18.03 -16.13
CA MET A 235 11.96 18.77 -14.92
C MET A 235 13.47 18.82 -14.56
N GLY A 236 14.37 18.28 -15.37
CA GLY A 236 15.83 18.49 -15.25
C GLY A 236 16.48 18.09 -13.92
N GLU A 237 17.54 18.79 -13.51
CA GLU A 237 18.48 18.41 -12.44
C GLU A 237 17.95 18.41 -11.00
N SER A 238 16.77 18.92 -10.70
CA SER A 238 16.17 18.90 -9.36
C SER A 238 15.55 17.52 -8.98
N GLY A 239 16.01 16.45 -9.61
CA GLY A 239 15.35 15.15 -9.71
C GLY A 239 14.90 14.52 -8.37
N VAL A 240 15.74 14.51 -7.31
CA VAL A 240 15.42 13.82 -6.05
C VAL A 240 14.28 14.50 -5.31
N LEU A 241 14.35 15.83 -5.17
CA LEU A 241 13.31 16.58 -4.45
C LEU A 241 11.98 16.54 -5.22
N VAL A 242 12.03 16.72 -6.54
CA VAL A 242 10.83 16.68 -7.39
C VAL A 242 10.18 15.29 -7.34
N ALA A 243 10.96 14.22 -7.48
CA ALA A 243 10.45 12.86 -7.35
C ALA A 243 9.87 12.60 -5.96
N GLY A 244 10.53 13.07 -4.90
CA GLY A 244 10.03 12.99 -3.53
C GLY A 244 8.69 13.71 -3.34
N VAL A 245 8.56 14.93 -3.89
CA VAL A 245 7.31 15.70 -3.83
C VAL A 245 6.20 15.03 -4.63
N LEU A 246 6.48 14.55 -5.85
CA LEU A 246 5.48 13.84 -6.66
C LEU A 246 4.98 12.55 -5.97
N MET A 247 5.88 11.79 -5.35
CA MET A 247 5.49 10.64 -4.56
C MET A 247 4.69 11.06 -3.30
N ALA A 248 5.02 12.20 -2.69
CA ALA A 248 4.29 12.72 -1.54
C ALA A 248 2.86 13.16 -1.90
N VAL A 249 2.63 13.71 -3.10
CA VAL A 249 1.28 14.09 -3.59
C VAL A 249 0.33 12.89 -3.58
N ARG A 250 0.81 11.70 -3.91
CA ARG A 250 0.03 10.46 -3.81
C ARG A 250 -0.47 10.22 -2.38
N TYR A 251 0.42 10.33 -1.38
CA TYR A 251 0.07 10.13 0.02
C TYR A 251 -0.77 11.29 0.57
N LEU A 252 -0.54 12.51 0.10
CA LEU A 252 -1.41 13.65 0.40
C LEU A 252 -2.84 13.39 -0.07
N SER A 253 -3.00 12.88 -1.30
CA SER A 253 -4.31 12.50 -1.83
C SER A 253 -4.96 11.40 -0.99
N GLU A 254 -4.20 10.37 -0.57
CA GLU A 254 -4.71 9.32 0.31
C GLU A 254 -5.14 9.89 1.68
N MET A 255 -4.35 10.81 2.25
CA MET A 255 -4.67 11.45 3.53
C MET A 255 -5.96 12.28 3.46
N LEU A 256 -6.12 13.07 2.41
CA LEU A 256 -7.26 13.97 2.27
C LEU A 256 -8.54 13.24 1.84
N PHE A 257 -8.47 12.34 0.86
CA PHE A 257 -9.64 11.81 0.18
C PHE A 257 -10.09 10.42 0.66
N SER A 258 -9.20 9.59 1.25
CA SER A 258 -9.64 8.26 1.73
C SER A 258 -10.74 8.30 2.80
N PRO A 259 -10.79 9.28 3.74
CA PRO A 259 -11.91 9.38 4.68
C PRO A 259 -13.24 9.66 3.98
N PHE A 260 -13.23 10.43 2.88
CA PHE A 260 -14.44 10.68 2.09
C PHE A 260 -14.90 9.42 1.36
N GLY A 261 -13.97 8.64 0.79
CA GLY A 261 -14.28 7.33 0.21
C GLY A 261 -15.01 6.42 1.19
N GLY A 262 -14.53 6.34 2.44
CA GLY A 262 -15.18 5.59 3.51
C GLY A 262 -16.61 6.08 3.82
N ARG A 263 -16.83 7.40 3.88
CA ARG A 263 -18.16 7.98 4.11
C ARG A 263 -19.12 7.71 2.94
N LEU A 264 -18.63 7.83 1.70
CA LEU A 264 -19.39 7.50 0.50
C LEU A 264 -19.85 6.04 0.51
N ALA A 265 -18.94 5.13 0.89
CA ALA A 265 -19.24 3.71 0.99
C ALA A 265 -20.31 3.40 2.04
N ASP A 266 -20.24 4.05 3.21
CA ASP A 266 -21.26 3.90 4.27
C ASP A 266 -22.64 4.43 3.82
N ARG A 267 -22.67 5.49 3.00
CA ARG A 267 -23.93 6.13 2.54
C ARG A 267 -24.56 5.44 1.33
N PHE A 268 -23.76 5.08 0.33
CA PHE A 268 -24.23 4.62 -0.98
C PHE A 268 -23.94 3.14 -1.25
N GLY A 269 -23.22 2.46 -0.34
CA GLY A 269 -22.77 1.09 -0.48
C GLY A 269 -21.42 0.98 -1.16
N ALA A 270 -20.51 0.18 -0.54
CA ALA A 270 -19.11 0.06 -0.97
C ALA A 270 -18.98 -0.48 -2.41
N LEU A 271 -19.80 -1.46 -2.81
CA LEU A 271 -19.72 -2.05 -4.15
C LEU A 271 -20.13 -1.06 -5.25
N ARG A 272 -21.26 -0.35 -5.06
CA ARG A 272 -21.70 0.66 -6.02
C ARG A 272 -20.66 1.75 -6.19
N MET A 273 -20.11 2.23 -5.09
CA MET A 273 -19.09 3.27 -5.12
C MET A 273 -17.80 2.78 -5.77
N LEU A 274 -17.38 1.53 -5.53
CA LEU A 274 -16.20 0.97 -6.20
C LEU A 274 -16.39 0.98 -7.72
N VAL A 275 -17.54 0.55 -8.22
CA VAL A 275 -17.83 0.52 -9.67
C VAL A 275 -17.84 1.94 -10.25
N VAL A 276 -18.60 2.85 -9.65
CA VAL A 276 -18.70 4.24 -10.16
C VAL A 276 -17.34 4.93 -10.17
N LEU A 277 -16.58 4.84 -9.07
CA LEU A 277 -15.26 5.46 -8.99
C LEU A 277 -14.25 4.79 -9.94
N SER A 278 -14.36 3.49 -10.19
CA SER A 278 -13.49 2.80 -11.16
C SER A 278 -13.78 3.22 -12.60
N LEU A 279 -15.05 3.39 -12.96
CA LEU A 279 -15.44 3.93 -14.27
C LEU A 279 -14.93 5.37 -14.44
N ALA A 280 -15.08 6.20 -13.40
CA ALA A 280 -14.50 7.55 -13.39
C ALA A 280 -12.96 7.52 -13.51
N THR A 281 -12.29 6.57 -12.85
CA THR A 281 -10.82 6.39 -12.97
C THR A 281 -10.43 5.98 -14.39
N SER A 282 -11.21 5.12 -15.04
CA SER A 282 -10.99 4.76 -16.45
C SER A 282 -11.05 5.99 -17.36
N LEU A 283 -12.03 6.88 -17.15
CA LEU A 283 -12.10 8.14 -17.88
C LEU A 283 -10.90 9.06 -17.56
N ALA A 284 -10.53 9.17 -16.28
CA ALA A 284 -9.37 9.96 -15.87
C ALA A 284 -8.05 9.46 -16.47
N LEU A 285 -7.88 8.14 -16.68
CA LEU A 285 -6.72 7.56 -17.39
C LEU A 285 -6.67 7.99 -18.86
N LEU A 286 -7.81 8.10 -19.54
CA LEU A 286 -7.88 8.62 -20.91
C LEU A 286 -7.52 10.11 -20.96
N VAL A 287 -8.00 10.88 -19.98
CA VAL A 287 -7.61 12.31 -19.85
C VAL A 287 -6.12 12.44 -19.56
N PHE A 288 -5.55 11.57 -18.72
CA PHE A 288 -4.11 11.54 -18.43
C PHE A 288 -3.27 11.28 -19.69
N ALA A 289 -3.74 10.43 -20.59
CA ALA A 289 -3.06 10.12 -21.84
C ALA A 289 -3.21 11.21 -22.92
N SER A 290 -4.05 12.22 -22.69
CA SER A 290 -4.29 13.34 -23.60
C SER A 290 -3.41 14.56 -23.26
N HIS A 291 -3.68 15.68 -23.89
CA HIS A 291 -3.02 16.97 -23.58
C HIS A 291 -3.29 17.48 -22.16
N TRP A 292 -4.28 16.92 -21.44
CA TRP A 292 -4.67 17.30 -20.08
C TRP A 292 -4.02 16.43 -19.01
N LEU A 293 -2.74 16.05 -19.19
CA LEU A 293 -2.01 15.11 -18.34
C LEU A 293 -2.12 15.42 -16.85
N PHE A 294 -1.87 16.66 -16.43
CA PHE A 294 -1.92 17.02 -14.99
C PHE A 294 -3.33 16.90 -14.40
N ILE A 295 -4.36 17.25 -15.18
CA ILE A 295 -5.76 17.11 -14.77
C ILE A 295 -6.09 15.63 -14.63
N GLY A 296 -5.73 14.83 -15.63
CA GLY A 296 -5.91 13.36 -15.57
C GLY A 296 -5.19 12.75 -14.37
N ALA A 297 -3.92 13.12 -14.15
CA ALA A 297 -3.14 12.64 -13.00
C ALA A 297 -3.79 13.00 -11.66
N PHE A 298 -4.24 14.23 -11.49
CA PHE A 298 -4.94 14.68 -10.29
C PHE A 298 -6.20 13.83 -10.03
N PHE A 299 -7.05 13.64 -11.04
CA PHE A 299 -8.26 12.84 -10.88
C PHE A 299 -7.95 11.36 -10.63
N VAL A 300 -6.96 10.76 -11.29
CA VAL A 300 -6.54 9.38 -11.01
C VAL A 300 -6.11 9.23 -9.56
N LEU A 301 -5.29 10.14 -9.01
CA LEU A 301 -4.83 10.08 -7.62
C LEU A 301 -5.99 10.24 -6.62
N VAL A 302 -6.90 11.19 -6.86
CA VAL A 302 -8.06 11.44 -6.01
C VAL A 302 -9.02 10.23 -6.03
N LEU A 303 -9.38 9.75 -7.21
CA LEU A 303 -10.31 8.62 -7.37
C LEU A 303 -9.72 7.34 -6.77
N ARG A 304 -8.43 7.10 -6.97
CA ARG A 304 -7.72 5.98 -6.34
C ARG A 304 -7.78 6.09 -4.81
N ALA A 305 -7.52 7.25 -4.25
CA ALA A 305 -7.58 7.47 -2.80
C ALA A 305 -8.98 7.19 -2.23
N LEU A 306 -10.05 7.55 -2.96
CA LEU A 306 -11.43 7.23 -2.60
C LEU A 306 -11.72 5.72 -2.64
N GLN A 307 -11.11 4.96 -3.55
CA GLN A 307 -11.36 3.52 -3.74
C GLN A 307 -10.67 2.64 -2.70
N LEU A 308 -9.50 3.03 -2.19
CA LEU A 308 -8.69 2.21 -1.28
C LEU A 308 -9.45 1.66 -0.06
N PRO A 309 -10.27 2.45 0.67
CA PRO A 309 -11.01 1.93 1.82
C PRO A 309 -12.15 0.98 1.43
N LEU A 310 -12.69 1.11 0.21
CA LEU A 310 -13.81 0.30 -0.27
C LEU A 310 -13.41 -1.15 -0.46
N VAL A 311 -12.24 -1.38 -1.04
CA VAL A 311 -11.75 -2.73 -1.38
C VAL A 311 -11.60 -3.59 -0.13
N MET A 312 -10.86 -3.12 0.88
CA MET A 312 -10.68 -3.88 2.11
C MET A 312 -12.00 -4.14 2.85
N THR A 313 -12.92 -3.17 2.80
CA THR A 313 -14.25 -3.31 3.37
C THR A 313 -15.06 -4.39 2.65
N LEU A 314 -15.06 -4.39 1.32
CA LEU A 314 -15.76 -5.39 0.50
C LEU A 314 -15.19 -6.80 0.71
N VAL A 315 -13.86 -6.95 0.74
CA VAL A 315 -13.21 -8.24 1.02
C VAL A 315 -13.63 -8.78 2.38
N ALA A 316 -13.65 -7.92 3.41
CA ALA A 316 -14.02 -8.31 4.76
C ALA A 316 -15.51 -8.69 4.86
N LEU A 317 -16.41 -7.91 4.25
CA LEU A 317 -17.85 -8.14 4.28
C LEU A 317 -18.26 -9.41 3.52
N ARG A 318 -17.58 -9.73 2.40
CA ARG A 318 -17.84 -10.97 1.64
C ARG A 318 -17.31 -12.22 2.31
N ASN A 319 -16.38 -12.08 3.27
CA ASN A 319 -15.71 -13.21 3.92
C ASN A 319 -15.70 -13.07 5.45
N PRO A 320 -16.85 -13.01 6.14
CA PRO A 320 -16.90 -12.70 7.57
C PRO A 320 -16.18 -13.76 8.42
N HIS A 321 -16.28 -15.05 8.06
CA HIS A 321 -15.65 -16.17 8.79
C HIS A 321 -14.18 -16.42 8.42
N ALA A 322 -13.69 -15.88 7.29
CA ALA A 322 -12.32 -16.06 6.81
C ALA A 322 -11.66 -14.72 6.47
N ARG A 323 -12.02 -13.66 7.19
CA ARG A 323 -11.65 -12.27 6.90
C ARG A 323 -10.15 -12.06 6.74
N ILE A 324 -9.35 -12.56 7.68
CA ILE A 324 -7.90 -12.38 7.68
C ILE A 324 -7.25 -13.05 6.46
N GLN A 325 -7.68 -14.28 6.14
CA GLN A 325 -7.17 -14.99 4.95
C GLN A 325 -7.59 -14.31 3.65
N ALA A 326 -8.83 -13.79 3.58
CA ALA A 326 -9.32 -13.10 2.41
C ALA A 326 -8.57 -11.77 2.18
N LEU A 327 -8.34 -10.98 3.23
CA LEU A 327 -7.55 -9.76 3.16
C LEU A 327 -6.09 -10.05 2.73
N ALA A 328 -5.49 -11.09 3.28
CA ALA A 328 -4.15 -11.53 2.90
C ALA A 328 -4.09 -11.98 1.43
N SER A 329 -5.06 -12.78 0.97
CA SER A 329 -5.14 -13.23 -0.42
C SER A 329 -5.31 -12.06 -1.39
N ASN A 330 -6.18 -11.10 -1.07
CA ASN A 330 -6.37 -9.89 -1.86
C ASN A 330 -5.09 -9.04 -1.95
N ALA A 331 -4.36 -8.91 -0.84
CA ALA A 331 -3.09 -8.21 -0.81
C ALA A 331 -2.03 -8.87 -1.70
N VAL A 332 -1.97 -10.21 -1.74
CA VAL A 332 -1.07 -10.95 -2.63
C VAL A 332 -1.38 -10.66 -4.11
N TRP A 333 -2.64 -10.73 -4.52
CA TRP A 333 -3.02 -10.44 -5.90
C TRP A 333 -2.70 -9.00 -6.30
N ARG A 334 -2.93 -8.06 -5.40
CA ARG A 334 -2.53 -6.66 -5.60
C ARG A 334 -1.01 -6.50 -5.72
N ASP A 335 -0.23 -7.18 -4.88
CA ASP A 335 1.24 -7.14 -4.92
C ASP A 335 1.79 -7.75 -6.22
N ILE A 336 1.18 -8.82 -6.74
CA ILE A 336 1.51 -9.39 -8.05
C ILE A 336 1.26 -8.36 -9.16
N GLY A 337 0.08 -7.73 -9.16
CA GLY A 337 -0.26 -6.69 -10.12
C GLY A 337 0.70 -5.50 -10.08
N ALA A 338 0.96 -4.98 -8.88
CA ALA A 338 1.86 -3.86 -8.67
C ALA A 338 3.34 -4.18 -8.96
N GLY A 339 3.72 -5.47 -8.96
CA GLY A 339 5.04 -5.92 -9.43
C GLY A 339 5.13 -6.00 -10.96
N LEU A 340 4.08 -6.50 -11.60
CA LEU A 340 4.03 -6.61 -13.06
C LEU A 340 3.85 -5.26 -13.77
N GLY A 341 3.16 -4.31 -13.14
CA GLY A 341 2.82 -3.03 -13.76
C GLY A 341 4.02 -2.23 -14.26
N PRO A 342 5.06 -1.96 -13.45
CA PRO A 342 6.26 -1.27 -13.92
C PRO A 342 7.01 -2.02 -15.02
N MET A 343 7.02 -3.36 -15.00
CA MET A 343 7.63 -4.17 -16.05
C MET A 343 6.90 -3.98 -17.38
N LEU A 344 5.56 -4.05 -17.33
CA LEU A 344 4.72 -3.79 -18.51
C LEU A 344 4.89 -2.34 -19.00
N ALA A 345 4.98 -1.37 -18.10
CA ALA A 345 5.20 0.03 -18.44
C ALA A 345 6.54 0.23 -19.16
N GLY A 346 7.62 -0.38 -18.67
CA GLY A 346 8.94 -0.31 -19.29
C GLY A 346 8.99 -0.91 -20.70
N VAL A 347 8.16 -1.91 -20.98
CA VAL A 347 8.05 -2.52 -22.33
C VAL A 347 7.07 -1.75 -23.23
N LEU A 348 5.91 -1.37 -22.69
CA LEU A 348 4.84 -0.79 -23.51
C LEU A 348 5.08 0.70 -23.86
N LEU A 349 5.46 1.52 -22.88
CA LEU A 349 5.53 2.97 -23.10
C LEU A 349 6.59 3.42 -24.13
N PRO A 350 7.74 2.73 -24.32
CA PRO A 350 8.65 3.04 -25.41
C PRO A 350 8.18 2.62 -26.79
N GLN A 351 7.31 1.61 -26.87
CA GLN A 351 6.92 0.94 -28.13
C GLN A 351 5.53 1.33 -28.63
N VAL A 352 4.64 1.74 -27.73
CA VAL A 352 3.23 2.03 -28.02
C VAL A 352 2.91 3.47 -27.59
N PRO A 353 2.21 4.24 -28.43
CA PRO A 353 1.74 5.56 -28.03
C PRO A 353 0.97 5.51 -26.70
N ALA A 354 1.25 6.45 -25.81
CA ALA A 354 0.71 6.47 -24.44
C ALA A 354 -0.84 6.35 -24.43
N ILE A 355 -1.51 6.94 -25.42
CA ILE A 355 -2.97 6.88 -25.54
C ILE A 355 -3.49 5.43 -25.62
N TRP A 356 -2.83 4.55 -26.37
CA TRP A 356 -3.26 3.15 -26.49
C TRP A 356 -2.93 2.35 -25.24
N ALA A 357 -1.77 2.59 -24.60
CA ALA A 357 -1.41 1.94 -23.36
C ALA A 357 -2.42 2.28 -22.24
N TYR A 358 -2.77 3.56 -22.09
CA TYR A 358 -3.74 3.99 -21.07
C TYR A 358 -5.18 3.70 -21.44
N ALA A 359 -5.54 3.63 -22.73
CA ALA A 359 -6.84 3.13 -23.16
C ALA A 359 -7.03 1.64 -22.78
N GLY A 360 -6.01 0.82 -23.01
CA GLY A 360 -6.01 -0.57 -22.55
C GLY A 360 -6.15 -0.68 -21.02
N ALA A 361 -5.42 0.13 -20.27
CA ALA A 361 -5.53 0.21 -18.81
C ALA A 361 -6.94 0.65 -18.36
N ALA A 362 -7.53 1.65 -19.01
CA ALA A 362 -8.88 2.14 -18.72
C ALA A 362 -9.93 1.03 -18.97
N LEU A 363 -9.84 0.32 -20.08
CA LEU A 363 -10.72 -0.81 -20.39
C LEU A 363 -10.57 -1.95 -19.37
N ALA A 364 -9.34 -2.26 -18.95
CA ALA A 364 -9.08 -3.29 -17.95
C ALA A 364 -9.70 -2.91 -16.59
N VAL A 365 -9.54 -1.66 -16.13
CA VAL A 365 -10.14 -1.17 -14.88
C VAL A 365 -11.67 -1.19 -14.95
N ALA A 366 -12.26 -0.70 -16.05
CA ALA A 366 -13.70 -0.72 -16.27
C ALA A 366 -14.26 -2.15 -16.29
N GLY A 367 -13.60 -3.06 -17.05
CA GLY A 367 -14.01 -4.46 -17.14
C GLY A 367 -13.93 -5.18 -15.79
N ALA A 368 -12.86 -4.96 -15.00
CA ALA A 368 -12.72 -5.51 -13.67
C ALA A 368 -13.80 -4.99 -12.71
N ALA A 369 -14.13 -3.69 -12.78
CA ALA A 369 -15.19 -3.08 -11.97
C ALA A 369 -16.57 -3.65 -12.30
N LEU A 370 -16.90 -3.78 -13.58
CA LEU A 370 -18.16 -4.39 -14.03
C LEU A 370 -18.24 -5.87 -13.64
N ASN A 371 -17.13 -6.60 -13.65
CA ASN A 371 -17.07 -7.97 -13.16
C ASN A 371 -17.37 -8.06 -11.65
N CYS A 372 -16.98 -7.07 -10.84
CA CYS A 372 -17.33 -6.99 -9.42
C CYS A 372 -18.83 -6.82 -9.18
N ALA A 373 -19.54 -6.16 -10.10
CA ALA A 373 -21.00 -5.93 -10.02
C ALA A 373 -21.82 -7.17 -10.35
N ARG A 374 -21.24 -8.19 -11.02
CA ARG A 374 -21.95 -9.42 -11.34
C ARG A 374 -22.19 -10.25 -10.07
N PRO A 375 -23.35 -10.91 -9.94
CA PRO A 375 -23.57 -11.82 -8.84
C PRO A 375 -22.54 -12.94 -8.86
N PRO A 376 -22.11 -13.45 -7.69
CA PRO A 376 -21.17 -14.56 -7.62
C PRO A 376 -21.75 -15.76 -8.39
N ARG A 377 -20.96 -16.31 -9.31
CA ARG A 377 -21.30 -17.59 -9.95
C ARG A 377 -21.14 -18.68 -8.89
N HIS A 378 -22.22 -19.30 -8.48
CA HIS A 378 -22.26 -20.46 -7.57
C HIS A 378 -21.65 -21.68 -8.22
#